data_f0c4854c02638ad68e11bf1395b39256
#
_entry.id   f0c4854c02638ad68e11bf1395b39256
#
_cell.length_a   1.000
_cell.length_b   1.000
_cell.length_c   1.000
_cell.angle_alpha   90.00
_cell.angle_beta   90.00
_cell.angle_gamma   90.00
#
_symmetry.space_group_name_H-M   'P 1'
#
loop_
_entity.id
_entity.type
_entity.pdbx_description
1 polymer ?
#
loop_
_entity_poly.entity_id
_entity_poly.type
_entity_poly.pdbx_seq_one_letter_code
_entity_poly.pdbx_strand_id
1 'polypeptide(L)'
;HLRRAQEAEGHPLAALEARMLLAHLEEDAEALARLVAQAELLENPYLVERGRALLAGLRRDPGLLEGLPGFLPALARALLREDPALLPPRPEAREERLYWHAARYRLLREEEDLKALLSLTDARERVLPGLVPLDLLPRKRPELARAYPLEEVLRSGWKEAVALRLAEIPPLRVEVLGSFRVRNPLGGVELKGKAREVLAILLLGLPREEVAFALWPDLSEEAALNNLYVWLNRLRKALEPWGLPTYLGEEGLKHLACDLHALEEALRREDAEAAFALYREPLFP
;
A
#
# COMPACT_ATOMS: atom_id res chain seq x y z
N HIS A 1 8.84 -7.28 15.98
CA HIS A 1 8.46 -7.78 17.33
C HIS A 1 8.12 -9.28 17.30
N LEU A 2 7.28 -9.78 16.36
CA LEU A 2 6.91 -11.19 16.28
C LEU A 2 8.13 -12.11 16.08
N ARG A 3 9.08 -11.74 15.20
CA ARG A 3 10.31 -12.54 15.00
C ARG A 3 11.15 -12.62 16.27
N ARG A 4 11.25 -11.54 17.07
CA ARG A 4 11.95 -11.56 18.37
C ARG A 4 11.21 -12.40 19.41
N ALA A 5 9.86 -12.39 19.41
CA ALA A 5 9.06 -13.24 20.30
C ALA A 5 9.18 -14.72 19.91
N GLN A 6 9.39 -15.04 18.64
CA GLN A 6 9.62 -16.39 18.14
C GLN A 6 10.93 -17.00 18.69
N GLU A 7 11.95 -16.18 18.93
CA GLU A 7 13.29 -16.57 19.41
C GLU A 7 13.38 -16.58 20.95
N ALA A 8 12.28 -16.26 21.66
CA ALA A 8 12.26 -16.19 23.12
C ALA A 8 12.28 -17.61 23.74
N GLU A 9 13.45 -18.12 24.09
CA GLU A 9 13.65 -19.47 24.66
C GLU A 9 12.89 -19.68 25.99
N GLY A 10 12.55 -18.62 26.71
CA GLY A 10 11.90 -18.68 28.02
C GLY A 10 10.36 -18.87 28.01
N HIS A 11 9.70 -18.75 26.84
CA HIS A 11 8.23 -18.78 26.74
C HIS A 11 7.75 -19.58 25.52
N PRO A 12 7.79 -20.92 25.55
CA PRO A 12 7.50 -21.75 24.39
C PRO A 12 6.10 -21.55 23.81
N LEU A 13 5.09 -21.29 24.64
CA LEU A 13 3.73 -21.02 24.16
C LEU A 13 3.62 -19.66 23.47
N ALA A 14 4.27 -18.63 23.99
CA ALA A 14 4.32 -17.31 23.33
C ALA A 14 5.10 -17.36 22.01
N ALA A 15 6.18 -18.17 21.97
CA ALA A 15 6.92 -18.41 20.72
C ALA A 15 6.07 -19.15 19.69
N LEU A 16 5.25 -20.12 20.09
CA LEU A 16 4.34 -20.83 19.20
C LEU A 16 3.26 -19.90 18.66
N GLU A 17 2.66 -19.08 19.52
CA GLU A 17 1.68 -18.07 19.09
C GLU A 17 2.28 -17.06 18.09
N ALA A 18 3.48 -16.56 18.36
CA ALA A 18 4.17 -15.63 17.47
C ALA A 18 4.45 -16.28 16.09
N ARG A 19 4.81 -17.56 16.05
CA ARG A 19 5.00 -18.30 14.79
C ARG A 19 3.69 -18.48 14.03
N MET A 20 2.57 -18.77 14.71
CA MET A 20 1.25 -18.86 14.07
C MET A 20 0.84 -17.53 13.45
N LEU A 21 1.03 -16.42 14.17
CA LEU A 21 0.73 -15.09 13.63
C LEU A 21 1.63 -14.73 12.45
N LEU A 22 2.91 -15.11 12.50
CA LEU A 22 3.84 -14.88 11.42
C LEU A 22 3.46 -15.68 10.16
N ALA A 23 3.17 -16.99 10.30
CA ALA A 23 2.70 -17.82 9.21
C ALA A 23 1.39 -17.30 8.60
N HIS A 24 0.49 -16.75 9.41
CA HIS A 24 -0.73 -16.09 8.92
C HIS A 24 -0.40 -14.81 8.10
N LEU A 25 0.51 -13.97 8.58
CA LEU A 25 0.92 -12.75 7.87
C LEU A 25 1.69 -13.02 6.57
N GLU A 26 2.39 -14.15 6.51
CA GLU A 26 3.12 -14.63 5.33
C GLU A 26 2.20 -15.45 4.39
N GLU A 27 0.91 -15.60 4.74
CA GLU A 27 -0.10 -16.38 4.02
C GLU A 27 0.28 -17.86 3.82
N ASP A 28 1.15 -18.40 4.70
CA ASP A 28 1.58 -19.79 4.65
C ASP A 28 0.63 -20.70 5.43
N ALA A 29 -0.42 -21.16 4.75
CA ALA A 29 -1.44 -22.02 5.34
C ALA A 29 -0.88 -23.40 5.78
N GLU A 30 0.17 -23.92 5.12
CA GLU A 30 0.76 -25.19 5.47
C GLU A 30 1.65 -25.10 6.71
N ALA A 31 2.44 -24.04 6.85
CA ALA A 31 3.17 -23.75 8.08
C ALA A 31 2.21 -23.56 9.24
N LEU A 32 1.14 -22.78 9.03
CA LEU A 32 0.13 -22.54 10.06
C LEU A 32 -0.57 -23.83 10.48
N ALA A 33 -0.92 -24.73 9.54
CA ALA A 33 -1.52 -26.04 9.85
C ALA A 33 -0.61 -26.91 10.72
N ARG A 34 0.70 -26.96 10.43
CA ARG A 34 1.68 -27.66 11.27
C ARG A 34 1.76 -27.09 12.68
N LEU A 35 1.70 -25.78 12.82
CA LEU A 35 1.73 -25.10 14.13
C LEU A 35 0.45 -25.35 14.94
N VAL A 36 -0.70 -25.43 14.27
CA VAL A 36 -1.98 -25.83 14.91
C VAL A 36 -1.89 -27.25 15.44
N ALA A 37 -1.39 -28.20 14.64
CA ALA A 37 -1.17 -29.57 15.09
C ALA A 37 -0.20 -29.65 16.29
N GLN A 38 0.82 -28.80 16.32
CA GLN A 38 1.71 -28.69 17.50
C GLN A 38 0.98 -28.17 18.74
N ALA A 39 0.07 -27.21 18.58
CA ALA A 39 -0.76 -26.70 19.70
C ALA A 39 -1.73 -27.77 20.22
N GLU A 40 -2.27 -28.62 19.34
CA GLU A 40 -3.10 -29.77 19.72
C GLU A 40 -2.31 -30.79 20.55
N LEU A 41 -1.08 -31.12 20.16
CA LEU A 41 -0.20 -32.00 20.93
C LEU A 41 0.18 -31.43 22.30
N LEU A 42 0.20 -30.12 22.44
CA LEU A 42 0.44 -29.43 23.72
C LEU A 42 -0.82 -29.30 24.58
N GLU A 43 -1.96 -29.83 24.11
CA GLU A 43 -3.26 -29.74 24.77
C GLU A 43 -3.63 -28.31 25.21
N ASN A 44 -3.24 -27.31 24.40
CA ASN A 44 -3.52 -25.90 24.68
C ASN A 44 -4.74 -25.41 23.89
N PRO A 45 -5.95 -25.39 24.49
CA PRO A 45 -7.19 -25.05 23.78
C PRO A 45 -7.17 -23.64 23.21
N TYR A 46 -6.57 -22.67 23.91
CA TYR A 46 -6.47 -21.28 23.44
C TYR A 46 -5.68 -21.16 22.13
N LEU A 47 -4.52 -21.80 22.04
CA LEU A 47 -3.71 -21.77 20.83
C LEU A 47 -4.36 -22.57 19.68
N VAL A 48 -5.05 -23.66 20.00
CA VAL A 48 -5.80 -24.45 19.01
C VAL A 48 -6.94 -23.62 18.41
N GLU A 49 -7.76 -23.00 19.24
CA GLU A 49 -8.88 -22.15 18.79
C GLU A 49 -8.38 -20.98 17.93
N ARG A 50 -7.36 -20.30 18.40
CA ARG A 50 -6.74 -19.16 17.69
C ARG A 50 -6.11 -19.59 16.37
N GLY A 51 -5.32 -20.64 16.38
CA GLY A 51 -4.66 -21.16 15.19
C GLY A 51 -5.66 -21.65 14.14
N ARG A 52 -6.71 -22.37 14.54
CA ARG A 52 -7.77 -22.82 13.63
C ARG A 52 -8.58 -21.66 13.08
N ALA A 53 -8.85 -20.60 13.87
CA ALA A 53 -9.51 -19.39 13.39
C ALA A 53 -8.70 -18.69 12.31
N LEU A 54 -7.37 -18.55 12.50
CA LEU A 54 -6.46 -17.98 11.51
C LEU A 54 -6.38 -18.85 10.24
N LEU A 55 -6.27 -20.17 10.41
CA LEU A 55 -6.19 -21.13 9.29
C LEU A 55 -7.47 -21.16 8.47
N ALA A 56 -8.63 -21.14 9.14
CA ALA A 56 -9.94 -21.05 8.49
C ALA A 56 -10.04 -19.78 7.63
N GLY A 57 -9.52 -18.65 8.14
CA GLY A 57 -9.45 -17.40 7.39
C GLY A 57 -8.61 -17.51 6.12
N LEU A 58 -7.39 -18.08 6.22
CA LEU A 58 -6.50 -18.26 5.07
C LEU A 58 -7.08 -19.20 4.01
N ARG A 59 -7.67 -20.32 4.44
CA ARG A 59 -8.26 -21.33 3.54
C ARG A 59 -9.67 -20.98 3.08
N ARG A 60 -10.28 -19.95 3.67
CA ARG A 60 -11.69 -19.59 3.50
C ARG A 60 -12.62 -20.78 3.75
N ASP A 61 -12.29 -21.60 4.74
CA ASP A 61 -13.00 -22.83 5.08
C ASP A 61 -13.60 -22.74 6.48
N PRO A 62 -14.91 -22.42 6.61
CA PRO A 62 -15.59 -22.39 7.90
C PRO A 62 -15.73 -23.77 8.56
N GLY A 63 -15.56 -24.87 7.81
CA GLY A 63 -15.62 -26.24 8.33
C GLY A 63 -14.52 -26.50 9.37
N LEU A 64 -13.38 -25.86 9.28
CA LEU A 64 -12.29 -25.94 10.26
C LEU A 64 -12.68 -25.42 11.65
N LEU A 65 -13.81 -24.73 11.77
CA LEU A 65 -14.31 -24.12 13.01
C LEU A 65 -15.51 -24.90 13.61
N GLU A 66 -15.96 -25.98 12.95
CA GLU A 66 -17.09 -26.77 13.43
C GLU A 66 -16.77 -27.43 14.77
N GLY A 67 -17.71 -27.35 15.70
CA GLY A 67 -17.57 -27.91 17.05
C GLY A 67 -16.59 -27.16 17.97
N LEU A 68 -15.88 -26.14 17.49
CA LEU A 68 -14.99 -25.36 18.35
C LEU A 68 -15.83 -24.34 19.17
N PRO A 69 -15.73 -24.37 20.51
CA PRO A 69 -16.27 -23.33 21.36
C PRO A 69 -15.42 -22.05 21.27
N GLY A 70 -15.82 -21.02 21.98
CA GLY A 70 -15.03 -19.82 22.17
C GLY A 70 -15.37 -18.64 21.27
N PHE A 71 -14.85 -17.50 21.66
CA PHE A 71 -15.14 -16.21 21.04
C PHE A 71 -14.56 -16.08 19.62
N LEU A 72 -13.28 -16.40 19.45
CA LEU A 72 -12.58 -16.26 18.17
C LEU A 72 -13.12 -17.19 17.07
N PRO A 73 -13.38 -18.48 17.33
CA PRO A 73 -14.02 -19.36 16.36
C PRO A 73 -15.43 -18.89 15.95
N ALA A 74 -16.23 -18.40 16.90
CA ALA A 74 -17.56 -17.86 16.61
C ALA A 74 -17.46 -16.62 15.71
N LEU A 75 -16.55 -15.70 16.02
CA LEU A 75 -16.30 -14.50 15.25
C LEU A 75 -15.85 -14.82 13.82
N ALA A 76 -14.91 -15.77 13.69
CA ALA A 76 -14.40 -16.22 12.39
C ALA A 76 -15.50 -16.88 11.54
N ARG A 77 -16.39 -17.70 12.15
CA ARG A 77 -17.55 -18.27 11.46
C ARG A 77 -18.47 -17.19 10.91
N ALA A 78 -18.81 -16.17 11.73
CA ALA A 78 -19.65 -15.06 11.30
C ALA A 78 -19.06 -14.32 10.08
N LEU A 79 -17.75 -14.04 10.13
CA LEU A 79 -17.04 -13.36 9.04
C LEU A 79 -16.94 -14.20 7.76
N LEU A 80 -16.63 -15.50 7.87
CA LEU A 80 -16.47 -16.39 6.72
C LEU A 80 -17.78 -16.72 6.04
N ARG A 81 -18.90 -16.78 6.81
CA ARG A 81 -20.25 -17.01 6.27
C ARG A 81 -20.96 -15.71 5.92
N GLU A 82 -20.33 -14.55 6.17
CA GLU A 82 -20.92 -13.21 5.99
C GLU A 82 -22.28 -13.07 6.68
N ASP A 83 -22.45 -13.77 7.83
CA ASP A 83 -23.71 -13.83 8.54
C ASP A 83 -23.61 -13.15 9.93
N PRO A 84 -24.19 -11.95 10.10
CA PRO A 84 -24.18 -11.24 11.37
C PRO A 84 -24.93 -11.95 12.50
N ALA A 85 -25.88 -12.85 12.19
CA ALA A 85 -26.60 -13.61 13.20
C ALA A 85 -25.72 -14.62 13.97
N LEU A 86 -24.56 -14.97 13.39
CA LEU A 86 -23.56 -15.86 13.99
C LEU A 86 -22.58 -15.13 14.89
N LEU A 87 -22.64 -13.80 15.01
CA LEU A 87 -21.77 -13.07 15.91
C LEU A 87 -21.96 -13.52 17.36
N PRO A 88 -20.88 -13.75 18.12
CA PRO A 88 -20.98 -14.04 19.53
C PRO A 88 -21.58 -12.85 20.30
N PRO A 89 -22.09 -13.04 21.52
CA PRO A 89 -22.47 -11.96 22.41
C PRO A 89 -21.32 -10.96 22.58
N ARG A 90 -21.65 -9.69 22.81
CA ARG A 90 -20.65 -8.64 23.02
C ARG A 90 -19.76 -9.00 24.21
N PRO A 91 -18.44 -9.10 24.04
CA PRO A 91 -17.54 -9.49 25.12
C PRO A 91 -17.27 -8.34 26.10
N GLU A 92 -16.83 -8.68 27.31
CA GLU A 92 -16.43 -7.69 28.34
C GLU A 92 -14.95 -7.25 28.16
N ALA A 93 -14.08 -8.17 27.77
CA ALA A 93 -12.66 -7.90 27.60
C ALA A 93 -12.40 -6.86 26.49
N ARG A 94 -11.51 -5.89 26.77
CA ARG A 94 -11.21 -4.79 25.84
C ARG A 94 -10.72 -5.29 24.49
N GLU A 95 -9.80 -6.25 24.48
CA GLU A 95 -9.22 -6.81 23.24
C GLU A 95 -10.27 -7.52 22.40
N GLU A 96 -11.11 -8.35 23.02
CA GLU A 96 -12.19 -9.04 22.32
C GLU A 96 -13.24 -8.05 21.79
N ARG A 97 -13.52 -6.95 22.49
CA ARG A 97 -14.40 -5.88 22.00
C ARG A 97 -13.85 -5.22 20.73
N LEU A 98 -12.54 -5.06 20.60
CA LEU A 98 -11.94 -4.55 19.37
C LEU A 98 -12.26 -5.45 18.18
N TYR A 99 -12.01 -6.75 18.31
CA TYR A 99 -12.31 -7.71 17.25
C TYR A 99 -13.81 -7.80 16.96
N TRP A 100 -14.64 -7.74 18.00
CA TRP A 100 -16.10 -7.80 17.88
C TRP A 100 -16.66 -6.60 17.10
N HIS A 101 -16.27 -5.38 17.46
CA HIS A 101 -16.70 -4.18 16.74
C HIS A 101 -16.14 -4.15 15.31
N ALA A 102 -14.91 -4.64 15.09
CA ALA A 102 -14.35 -4.77 13.76
C ALA A 102 -15.16 -5.73 12.88
N ALA A 103 -15.53 -6.90 13.41
CA ALA A 103 -16.37 -7.87 12.71
C ALA A 103 -17.76 -7.33 12.42
N ARG A 104 -18.42 -6.71 13.40
CA ARG A 104 -19.73 -6.06 13.19
C ARG A 104 -19.64 -4.98 12.11
N TYR A 105 -18.66 -4.12 12.18
CA TYR A 105 -18.47 -3.07 11.18
C TYR A 105 -18.26 -3.65 9.77
N ARG A 106 -17.52 -4.74 9.64
CA ARG A 106 -17.34 -5.42 8.33
C ARG A 106 -18.64 -5.98 7.78
N LEU A 107 -19.49 -6.56 8.66
CA LEU A 107 -20.73 -7.22 8.26
C LEU A 107 -21.91 -6.23 8.09
N LEU A 108 -22.06 -5.26 9.00
CA LEU A 108 -23.23 -4.38 9.09
C LEU A 108 -22.98 -2.96 8.59
N ARG A 109 -21.72 -2.51 8.57
CA ARG A 109 -21.33 -1.13 8.19
C ARG A 109 -21.91 -0.04 9.09
N GLU A 110 -22.25 -0.38 10.34
CA GLU A 110 -22.78 0.58 11.29
C GLU A 110 -21.69 1.55 11.77
N GLU A 111 -21.93 2.85 11.63
CA GLU A 111 -20.96 3.89 12.02
C GLU A 111 -20.66 3.89 13.53
N GLU A 112 -21.57 3.39 14.36
CA GLU A 112 -21.39 3.22 15.80
C GLU A 112 -20.26 2.26 16.14
N ASP A 113 -20.12 1.17 15.38
CA ASP A 113 -19.03 0.22 15.59
C ASP A 113 -17.67 0.85 15.22
N LEU A 114 -17.62 1.66 14.16
CA LEU A 114 -16.41 2.41 13.83
C LEU A 114 -16.05 3.43 14.93
N LYS A 115 -17.04 4.14 15.49
CA LYS A 115 -16.82 5.05 16.63
C LYS A 115 -16.31 4.30 17.87
N ALA A 116 -16.89 3.12 18.15
CA ALA A 116 -16.47 2.28 19.26
C ALA A 116 -15.02 1.80 19.06
N LEU A 117 -14.65 1.36 17.85
CA LEU A 117 -13.26 1.00 17.50
C LEU A 117 -12.31 2.16 17.77
N LEU A 118 -12.62 3.36 17.27
CA LEU A 118 -11.80 4.54 17.46
C LEU A 118 -11.65 4.95 18.94
N SER A 119 -12.69 4.71 19.76
CA SER A 119 -12.63 5.00 21.20
C SER A 119 -11.84 3.96 21.99
N LEU A 120 -11.83 2.70 21.53
CA LEU A 120 -11.09 1.61 22.16
C LEU A 120 -9.61 1.60 21.78
N THR A 121 -9.24 2.22 20.65
CA THR A 121 -7.86 2.32 20.19
C THR A 121 -7.21 3.60 20.71
N ASP A 122 -6.34 3.50 21.70
CA ASP A 122 -5.50 4.65 22.14
C ASP A 122 -4.43 5.00 21.11
N ALA A 123 -4.09 4.06 20.25
CA ALA A 123 -3.10 4.25 19.20
C ALA A 123 -3.81 4.71 17.91
N ARG A 124 -3.82 5.98 17.69
CA ARG A 124 -4.43 6.66 16.54
C ARG A 124 -3.95 6.16 15.17
N GLU A 125 -2.91 5.31 15.07
CA GLU A 125 -2.20 5.11 13.82
C GLU A 125 -1.93 3.66 13.40
N ARG A 126 -2.01 2.65 14.26
CA ARG A 126 -1.53 1.29 13.90
C ARG A 126 -2.52 0.14 14.07
N VAL A 127 -3.57 0.32 14.83
CA VAL A 127 -4.52 -0.76 15.13
C VAL A 127 -5.66 -0.79 14.11
N LEU A 128 -6.11 0.38 13.63
CA LEU A 128 -7.20 0.48 12.67
C LEU A 128 -6.92 -0.28 11.35
N PRO A 129 -5.73 -0.18 10.71
CA PRO A 129 -5.40 -0.95 9.51
C PRO A 129 -5.49 -2.47 9.68
N GLY A 130 -5.17 -2.98 10.86
CA GLY A 130 -5.27 -4.40 11.17
C GLY A 130 -6.70 -4.90 11.42
N LEU A 131 -7.63 -4.01 11.71
CA LEU A 131 -9.01 -4.33 12.06
C LEU A 131 -10.00 -4.03 10.95
N VAL A 132 -9.79 -2.94 10.23
CA VAL A 132 -10.68 -2.45 9.17
C VAL A 132 -9.85 -2.21 7.92
N PRO A 133 -10.12 -2.88 6.80
CA PRO A 133 -9.51 -2.54 5.52
C PRO A 133 -9.85 -1.11 5.07
N LEU A 134 -8.93 -0.48 4.35
CA LEU A 134 -9.07 0.92 3.91
C LEU A 134 -10.30 1.17 3.02
N ASP A 135 -10.65 0.19 2.17
CA ASP A 135 -11.80 0.25 1.27
C ASP A 135 -13.16 0.24 2.00
N LEU A 136 -13.17 -0.23 3.24
CA LEU A 136 -14.34 -0.23 4.11
C LEU A 136 -14.59 1.11 4.80
N LEU A 137 -13.60 2.02 4.84
CA LEU A 137 -13.76 3.31 5.50
C LEU A 137 -14.77 4.21 4.75
N PRO A 138 -15.55 5.01 5.51
CA PRO A 138 -16.48 5.95 4.90
C PRO A 138 -15.72 7.04 4.14
N ARG A 139 -16.00 7.19 2.84
CA ARG A 139 -15.34 8.19 1.96
C ARG A 139 -15.51 9.64 2.44
N LYS A 140 -16.53 9.92 3.27
CA LYS A 140 -16.73 11.23 3.91
C LYS A 140 -15.73 11.54 5.04
N ARG A 141 -14.86 10.60 5.42
CA ARG A 141 -13.89 10.72 6.53
C ARG A 141 -12.47 10.40 6.09
N PRO A 142 -11.91 11.18 5.15
CA PRO A 142 -10.60 10.92 4.58
C PRO A 142 -9.45 11.01 5.61
N GLU A 143 -9.65 11.71 6.73
CA GLU A 143 -8.66 11.81 7.81
C GLU A 143 -8.31 10.45 8.46
N LEU A 144 -9.23 9.48 8.41
CA LEU A 144 -8.98 8.13 8.92
C LEU A 144 -7.92 7.37 8.10
N ALA A 145 -7.75 7.72 6.84
CA ALA A 145 -6.74 7.12 5.98
C ALA A 145 -5.29 7.46 6.41
N ARG A 146 -5.10 8.45 7.31
CA ARG A 146 -3.77 8.75 7.86
C ARG A 146 -3.17 7.61 8.67
N ALA A 147 -4.00 6.73 9.22
CA ALA A 147 -3.55 5.56 9.96
C ALA A 147 -2.94 4.46 9.06
N TYR A 148 -3.20 4.52 7.75
CA TYR A 148 -2.81 3.47 6.79
C TYR A 148 -1.47 3.80 6.12
N PRO A 149 -0.72 2.78 5.64
CA PRO A 149 0.49 3.00 4.86
C PRO A 149 0.20 3.91 3.65
N LEU A 150 1.11 4.83 3.34
CA LEU A 150 0.95 5.76 2.21
C LEU A 150 0.68 5.02 0.90
N GLU A 151 1.41 3.94 0.63
CA GLU A 151 1.25 3.13 -0.58
C GLU A 151 -0.15 2.55 -0.73
N GLU A 152 -0.76 2.09 0.38
CA GLU A 152 -2.13 1.58 0.37
C GLU A 152 -3.13 2.68 0.04
N VAL A 153 -2.96 3.86 0.62
CA VAL A 153 -3.80 5.04 0.33
C VAL A 153 -3.65 5.46 -1.14
N LEU A 154 -2.43 5.47 -1.69
CA LEU A 154 -2.20 5.79 -3.10
C LEU A 154 -2.84 4.76 -4.04
N ARG A 155 -2.72 3.45 -3.74
CA ARG A 155 -3.35 2.37 -4.53
C ARG A 155 -4.86 2.42 -4.50
N SER A 156 -5.46 2.90 -3.41
CA SER A 156 -6.92 2.98 -3.28
C SER A 156 -7.59 3.98 -4.23
N GLY A 157 -6.83 4.93 -4.77
CA GLY A 157 -7.37 6.03 -5.60
C GLY A 157 -8.36 6.94 -4.86
N TRP A 158 -8.36 6.92 -3.51
CA TRP A 158 -9.19 7.80 -2.70
C TRP A 158 -8.60 9.21 -2.65
N LYS A 159 -9.01 10.06 -3.61
CA LYS A 159 -8.40 11.36 -3.88
C LYS A 159 -8.36 12.28 -2.66
N GLU A 160 -9.42 12.35 -1.86
CA GLU A 160 -9.50 13.19 -0.68
C GLU A 160 -8.49 12.74 0.40
N ALA A 161 -8.31 11.44 0.56
CA ALA A 161 -7.32 10.87 1.48
C ALA A 161 -5.89 11.10 0.97
N VAL A 162 -5.66 10.93 -0.33
CA VAL A 162 -4.36 11.24 -0.96
C VAL A 162 -4.04 12.74 -0.83
N ALA A 163 -5.03 13.62 -1.03
CA ALA A 163 -4.85 15.07 -0.90
C ALA A 163 -4.34 15.49 0.49
N LEU A 164 -4.81 14.82 1.56
CA LEU A 164 -4.33 15.06 2.93
C LEU A 164 -2.88 14.63 3.18
N ARG A 165 -2.29 13.87 2.25
CA ARG A 165 -0.95 13.28 2.37
C ARG A 165 -0.02 13.62 1.21
N LEU A 166 -0.38 14.61 0.37
CA LEU A 166 0.43 15.00 -0.78
C LEU A 166 1.88 15.35 -0.42
N ALA A 167 2.08 16.00 0.72
CA ALA A 167 3.41 16.37 1.21
C ALA A 167 4.28 15.16 1.63
N GLU A 168 3.68 13.99 1.85
CA GLU A 168 4.39 12.77 2.22
C GLU A 168 4.81 11.95 1.00
N ILE A 169 4.28 12.27 -0.20
CA ILE A 169 4.61 11.55 -1.42
C ILE A 169 6.07 11.88 -1.80
N PRO A 170 6.96 10.87 -1.91
CA PRO A 170 8.35 11.11 -2.27
C PRO A 170 8.48 11.59 -3.73
N PRO A 171 9.62 12.23 -4.09
CA PRO A 171 9.89 12.64 -5.46
C PRO A 171 9.82 11.48 -6.46
N LEU A 172 9.35 11.76 -7.68
CA LEU A 172 9.49 10.85 -8.81
C LEU A 172 10.96 10.62 -9.08
N ARG A 173 11.41 9.37 -9.04
CA ARG A 173 12.80 9.02 -9.37
C ARG A 173 12.91 8.65 -10.82
N VAL A 174 13.79 9.33 -11.54
CA VAL A 174 14.06 9.09 -12.97
C VAL A 174 15.55 8.94 -13.18
N GLU A 175 15.94 7.82 -13.76
CA GLU A 175 17.31 7.52 -14.19
C GLU A 175 17.31 7.50 -15.71
N VAL A 176 18.18 8.32 -16.34
CA VAL A 176 18.33 8.42 -17.78
C VAL A 176 19.77 8.28 -18.23
N LEU A 177 20.72 8.23 -17.31
CA LEU A 177 22.13 8.01 -17.56
C LEU A 177 22.45 6.52 -17.50
N GLY A 178 22.81 5.91 -18.62
CA GLY A 178 23.13 4.48 -18.75
C GLY A 178 21.92 3.53 -18.66
N SER A 179 20.77 4.01 -18.18
CA SER A 179 19.52 3.23 -18.16
C SER A 179 18.32 4.16 -18.11
N PHE A 180 17.20 3.76 -18.72
CA PHE A 180 15.95 4.52 -18.59
C PHE A 180 15.02 3.82 -17.59
N ARG A 181 14.95 4.36 -16.38
CA ARG A 181 14.12 3.82 -15.30
C ARG A 181 13.31 4.93 -14.63
N VAL A 182 12.05 4.64 -14.39
CA VAL A 182 11.14 5.55 -13.69
C VAL A 182 10.54 4.81 -12.50
N ARG A 183 10.52 5.46 -11.34
CA ARG A 183 9.93 4.89 -10.12
C ARG A 183 9.09 5.94 -9.40
N ASN A 184 7.86 5.57 -9.10
CA ASN A 184 6.99 6.29 -8.18
C ASN A 184 6.88 5.54 -6.83
N PRO A 185 6.14 6.03 -5.83
CA PRO A 185 5.97 5.35 -4.54
C PRO A 185 5.40 3.94 -4.62
N LEU A 186 4.68 3.60 -5.71
CA LEU A 186 4.07 2.29 -5.90
C LEU A 186 5.01 1.29 -6.61
N GLY A 187 6.22 1.74 -7.02
CA GLY A 187 7.22 0.91 -7.66
C GLY A 187 7.70 1.41 -9.00
N GLY A 188 8.23 0.51 -9.83
CA GLY A 188 8.69 0.82 -11.19
C GLY A 188 7.54 1.16 -12.12
N VAL A 189 7.72 2.23 -12.92
CA VAL A 189 6.75 2.66 -13.94
C VAL A 189 7.29 2.27 -15.30
N GLU A 190 6.60 1.38 -15.99
CA GLU A 190 6.97 0.96 -17.34
C GLU A 190 6.44 1.96 -18.38
N LEU A 191 7.35 2.68 -19.04
CA LEU A 191 7.02 3.60 -20.14
C LEU A 191 7.60 3.06 -21.43
N LYS A 192 6.75 2.96 -22.48
CA LYS A 192 7.15 2.45 -23.79
C LYS A 192 6.83 3.45 -24.90
N GLY A 193 7.61 3.41 -25.98
CA GLY A 193 7.38 4.19 -27.19
C GLY A 193 7.22 5.68 -26.90
N LYS A 194 6.21 6.31 -27.45
CA LYS A 194 6.00 7.77 -27.37
C LYS A 194 5.89 8.31 -25.95
N ALA A 195 5.37 7.55 -24.97
CA ALA A 195 5.30 8.01 -23.59
C ALA A 195 6.70 8.21 -22.97
N ARG A 196 7.67 7.34 -23.34
CA ARG A 196 9.06 7.47 -22.95
C ARG A 196 9.72 8.69 -23.59
N GLU A 197 9.50 8.91 -24.90
CA GLU A 197 10.00 10.07 -25.62
C GLU A 197 9.47 11.38 -25.03
N VAL A 198 8.15 11.45 -24.77
CA VAL A 198 7.53 12.62 -24.12
C VAL A 198 8.19 12.91 -22.77
N LEU A 199 8.37 11.89 -21.91
CA LEU A 199 9.04 12.10 -20.63
C LEU A 199 10.49 12.57 -20.82
N ALA A 200 11.24 11.95 -21.73
CA ALA A 200 12.63 12.32 -22.00
C ALA A 200 12.77 13.79 -22.40
N ILE A 201 11.91 14.29 -23.29
CA ILE A 201 11.95 15.70 -23.72
C ILE A 201 11.48 16.64 -22.60
N LEU A 202 10.48 16.25 -21.82
CA LEU A 202 10.03 17.05 -20.66
C LEU A 202 11.12 17.22 -19.60
N LEU A 203 12.04 16.26 -19.45
CA LEU A 203 13.19 16.37 -18.55
C LEU A 203 14.17 17.47 -18.96
N LEU A 204 14.17 17.89 -20.22
CA LEU A 204 14.99 18.99 -20.72
C LEU A 204 14.44 20.38 -20.35
N GLY A 205 13.26 20.45 -19.70
CA GLY A 205 12.68 21.72 -19.25
C GLY A 205 12.18 22.63 -20.37
N LEU A 206 11.94 22.08 -21.59
CA LEU A 206 11.46 22.84 -22.73
C LEU A 206 9.99 23.27 -22.56
N PRO A 207 9.57 24.43 -23.09
CA PRO A 207 8.19 24.84 -23.20
C PRO A 207 7.36 23.82 -23.98
N ARG A 208 6.05 23.72 -23.70
CA ARG A 208 5.17 22.70 -24.31
C ARG A 208 5.11 22.80 -25.84
N GLU A 209 5.17 24.00 -26.35
CA GLU A 209 5.17 24.27 -27.80
C GLU A 209 6.40 23.65 -28.44
N GLU A 210 7.58 23.82 -27.82
CA GLU A 210 8.84 23.23 -28.27
C GLU A 210 8.85 21.71 -28.14
N VAL A 211 8.30 21.18 -27.03
CA VAL A 211 8.11 19.74 -26.84
C VAL A 211 7.20 19.16 -27.92
N ALA A 212 6.07 19.83 -28.24
CA ALA A 212 5.14 19.39 -29.27
C ALA A 212 5.81 19.41 -30.65
N PHE A 213 6.52 20.47 -30.99
CA PHE A 213 7.24 20.58 -32.25
C PHE A 213 8.34 19.53 -32.39
N ALA A 214 9.13 19.30 -31.35
CA ALA A 214 10.18 18.29 -31.33
C ALA A 214 9.65 16.86 -31.55
N LEU A 215 8.45 16.56 -31.03
CA LEU A 215 7.84 15.23 -31.13
C LEU A 215 7.05 15.01 -32.43
N TRP A 216 6.50 16.08 -33.04
CA TRP A 216 5.67 16.03 -34.24
C TRP A 216 5.98 17.19 -35.19
N PRO A 217 7.19 17.25 -35.78
CA PRO A 217 7.62 18.37 -36.61
C PRO A 217 6.82 18.51 -37.91
N ASP A 218 6.17 17.42 -38.36
CA ASP A 218 5.40 17.40 -39.62
C ASP A 218 3.93 17.83 -39.45
N LEU A 219 3.49 18.11 -38.20
CA LEU A 219 2.11 18.52 -37.92
C LEU A 219 2.00 20.04 -37.77
N SER A 220 0.78 20.56 -37.96
CA SER A 220 0.49 21.93 -37.53
C SER A 220 0.66 22.07 -36.02
N GLU A 221 0.99 23.30 -35.56
CA GLU A 221 1.19 23.59 -34.14
C GLU A 221 -0.01 23.12 -33.27
N GLU A 222 -1.24 23.41 -33.71
CA GLU A 222 -2.46 22.98 -33.02
C GLU A 222 -2.57 21.46 -32.94
N ALA A 223 -2.30 20.74 -34.03
CA ALA A 223 -2.35 19.28 -34.05
C ALA A 223 -1.25 18.64 -33.19
N ALA A 224 -0.05 19.21 -33.20
CA ALA A 224 1.08 18.77 -32.37
C ALA A 224 0.77 18.97 -30.88
N LEU A 225 0.24 20.12 -30.48
CA LEU A 225 -0.17 20.41 -29.11
C LEU A 225 -1.30 19.47 -28.64
N ASN A 226 -2.32 19.25 -29.48
CA ASN A 226 -3.40 18.30 -29.15
C ASN A 226 -2.86 16.90 -28.91
N ASN A 227 -1.94 16.42 -29.75
CA ASN A 227 -1.26 15.15 -29.55
C ASN A 227 -0.46 15.15 -28.23
N LEU A 228 0.27 16.20 -27.94
CA LEU A 228 1.01 16.33 -26.67
C LEU A 228 0.06 16.20 -25.48
N TYR A 229 -1.08 16.91 -25.46
CA TYR A 229 -2.06 16.81 -24.35
C TYR A 229 -2.57 15.39 -24.15
N VAL A 230 -2.83 14.64 -25.23
CA VAL A 230 -3.23 13.23 -25.13
C VAL A 230 -2.14 12.40 -24.45
N TRP A 231 -0.87 12.61 -24.83
CA TRP A 231 0.24 11.87 -24.26
C TRP A 231 0.57 12.31 -22.83
N LEU A 232 0.46 13.59 -22.50
CA LEU A 232 0.57 14.08 -21.12
C LEU A 232 -0.46 13.46 -20.19
N ASN A 233 -1.71 13.27 -20.67
CA ASN A 233 -2.73 12.58 -19.89
C ASN A 233 -2.42 11.10 -19.68
N ARG A 234 -1.88 10.41 -20.71
CA ARG A 234 -1.41 9.02 -20.59
C ARG A 234 -0.25 8.92 -19.62
N LEU A 235 0.72 9.81 -19.75
CA LEU A 235 1.90 9.89 -18.86
C LEU A 235 1.46 10.14 -17.42
N ARG A 236 0.53 11.09 -17.18
CA ARG A 236 -0.01 11.36 -15.85
C ARG A 236 -0.62 10.10 -15.22
N LYS A 237 -1.44 9.37 -15.96
CA LYS A 237 -2.05 8.12 -15.46
C LYS A 237 -0.99 7.07 -15.08
N ALA A 238 0.13 7.02 -15.78
CA ALA A 238 1.21 6.10 -15.46
C ALA A 238 2.04 6.56 -14.26
N LEU A 239 2.38 7.84 -14.18
CA LEU A 239 3.21 8.40 -13.11
C LEU A 239 2.44 8.60 -11.80
N GLU A 240 1.15 8.97 -11.88
CA GLU A 240 0.27 9.40 -10.78
C GLU A 240 -1.05 8.62 -10.79
N PRO A 241 -1.02 7.27 -10.65
CA PRO A 241 -2.23 6.44 -10.76
C PRO A 241 -3.27 6.74 -9.67
N TRP A 242 -2.90 7.45 -8.61
CA TRP A 242 -3.82 7.92 -7.56
C TRP A 242 -4.71 9.10 -7.97
N GLY A 243 -4.49 9.66 -9.18
CA GLY A 243 -5.41 10.62 -9.81
C GLY A 243 -5.33 12.06 -9.33
N LEU A 244 -4.25 12.44 -8.64
CA LEU A 244 -3.94 13.83 -8.28
C LEU A 244 -2.62 14.26 -8.90
N PRO A 245 -2.53 15.50 -9.44
CA PRO A 245 -1.32 16.01 -10.11
C PRO A 245 -0.21 16.27 -9.10
N THR A 246 0.70 15.31 -8.98
CA THR A 246 1.84 15.32 -8.05
C THR A 246 3.15 15.63 -8.78
N TYR A 247 3.39 14.99 -9.92
CA TYR A 247 4.64 15.07 -10.67
C TYR A 247 4.53 15.84 -11.98
N LEU A 248 3.34 15.85 -12.61
CA LEU A 248 3.10 16.52 -13.87
C LEU A 248 2.10 17.68 -13.67
N GLY A 249 2.65 18.89 -13.61
CA GLY A 249 1.90 20.15 -13.48
C GLY A 249 1.57 20.81 -14.82
N GLU A 250 1.10 22.05 -14.76
CA GLU A 250 0.84 22.90 -15.95
C GLU A 250 2.12 23.35 -16.62
N GLU A 251 3.17 23.61 -15.86
CA GLU A 251 4.47 24.10 -16.35
C GLU A 251 5.43 22.95 -16.72
N GLY A 252 5.08 21.69 -16.54
CA GLY A 252 5.92 20.54 -16.79
C GLY A 252 6.08 19.62 -15.61
N LEU A 253 7.24 18.94 -15.51
CA LEU A 253 7.57 18.05 -14.41
C LEU A 253 7.92 18.84 -13.14
N LYS A 254 7.45 18.35 -12.03
CA LYS A 254 7.70 18.88 -10.68
C LYS A 254 7.95 17.74 -9.70
N HIS A 255 8.50 18.05 -8.52
CA HIS A 255 8.75 17.08 -7.45
C HIS A 255 9.52 15.84 -7.95
N LEU A 256 10.68 16.10 -8.58
CA LEU A 256 11.47 15.18 -9.37
C LEU A 256 12.87 14.99 -8.75
N ALA A 257 13.35 13.76 -8.73
CA ALA A 257 14.75 13.41 -8.50
C ALA A 257 15.26 12.69 -9.75
N CYS A 258 16.09 13.39 -10.56
CA CYS A 258 16.61 12.91 -11.83
C CYS A 258 18.15 12.95 -11.81
N ASP A 259 18.79 11.88 -12.28
CA ASP A 259 20.25 11.78 -12.40
C ASP A 259 20.83 12.80 -13.41
N LEU A 260 20.10 13.11 -14.50
CA LEU A 260 20.49 14.16 -15.45
C LEU A 260 20.56 15.52 -14.75
N HIS A 261 19.55 15.91 -13.98
CA HIS A 261 19.55 17.19 -13.26
C HIS A 261 20.62 17.23 -12.18
N ALA A 262 20.91 16.10 -11.54
CA ALA A 262 22.02 15.98 -10.59
C ALA A 262 23.39 16.19 -11.29
N LEU A 263 23.55 15.63 -12.49
CA LEU A 263 24.76 15.83 -13.32
C LEU A 263 24.89 17.31 -13.75
N GLU A 264 23.82 17.92 -14.24
CA GLU A 264 23.80 19.34 -14.62
C GLU A 264 24.17 20.26 -13.45
N GLU A 265 23.68 19.96 -12.26
CA GLU A 265 24.00 20.71 -11.05
C GLU A 265 25.46 20.53 -10.63
N ALA A 266 26.01 19.30 -10.71
CA ALA A 266 27.43 19.04 -10.45
C ALA A 266 28.31 19.79 -11.40
N LEU A 267 27.98 19.80 -12.72
CA LEU A 267 28.72 20.56 -13.75
C LEU A 267 28.63 22.07 -13.50
N ARG A 268 27.45 22.59 -13.10
CA ARG A 268 27.29 24.02 -12.78
C ARG A 268 28.12 24.47 -11.57
N ARG A 269 28.33 23.55 -10.60
CA ARG A 269 29.19 23.78 -9.43
C ARG A 269 30.66 23.52 -9.67
N GLU A 270 31.02 23.12 -10.88
CA GLU A 270 32.41 22.71 -11.27
C GLU A 270 32.92 21.54 -10.42
N ASP A 271 32.00 20.72 -9.87
CA ASP A 271 32.34 19.52 -9.11
C ASP A 271 32.61 18.34 -10.06
N ALA A 272 33.84 18.24 -10.51
CA ALA A 272 34.25 17.23 -11.48
C ALA A 272 34.14 15.80 -10.92
N GLU A 273 34.33 15.60 -9.61
CA GLU A 273 34.27 14.28 -8.98
C GLU A 273 32.81 13.79 -8.94
N ALA A 274 31.90 14.64 -8.50
CA ALA A 274 30.47 14.33 -8.50
C ALA A 274 29.91 14.13 -9.91
N ALA A 275 30.30 14.98 -10.86
CA ALA A 275 29.91 14.85 -12.26
C ALA A 275 30.37 13.52 -12.86
N PHE A 276 31.63 13.13 -12.63
CA PHE A 276 32.17 11.86 -13.11
C PHE A 276 31.51 10.65 -12.47
N ALA A 277 31.18 10.74 -11.19
CA ALA A 277 30.45 9.66 -10.46
C ALA A 277 29.03 9.44 -11.00
N LEU A 278 28.37 10.50 -11.47
CA LEU A 278 27.00 10.46 -12.02
C LEU A 278 26.99 10.09 -13.51
N TYR A 279 28.03 10.43 -14.25
CA TYR A 279 28.08 10.22 -15.70
C TYR A 279 28.04 8.74 -16.08
N ARG A 280 27.10 8.37 -16.92
CA ARG A 280 26.96 7.04 -17.50
C ARG A 280 26.43 7.14 -18.92
N GLU A 281 27.02 6.41 -19.81
CA GLU A 281 26.57 6.27 -21.20
C GLU A 281 25.69 5.02 -21.39
N PRO A 282 24.78 5.04 -22.37
CA PRO A 282 24.32 6.21 -23.13
C PRO A 282 23.34 7.10 -22.34
N LEU A 283 23.19 8.35 -22.77
CA LEU A 283 22.13 9.23 -22.32
C LEU A 283 20.84 8.82 -23.03
N PHE A 284 19.73 8.68 -22.29
CA PHE A 284 18.41 8.20 -22.78
C PHE A 284 18.50 6.89 -23.59
N PRO A 285 19.05 5.82 -23.03
CA PRO A 285 19.24 4.54 -23.73
C PRO A 285 17.93 3.87 -24.15
#